data_62a68cb710d38de13c5a9b80b22561a4
#
_entry.id   62a68cb710d38de13c5a9b80b22561a4
#
_cell.length_a   1.000
_cell.length_b   1.000
_cell.length_c   1.000
_cell.angle_alpha   90.00
_cell.angle_beta   90.00
_cell.angle_gamma   90.00
#
_symmetry.space_group_name_H-M   'P 1'
#
loop_
_entity.id
_entity.type
_entity.pdbx_description
1 polymer ?
#
loop_
_entity_poly.entity_id
_entity_poly.type
_entity_poly.pdbx_seq_one_letter_code
_entity_poly.pdbx_strand_id
1 'polypeptide(L)' 'VLDTNKHSFLDGGLVRAREGASILRVSRATFWRYVGLGLLPRGVRLTARCTVWRVADLEAFVARQAEQSEVA' A
#
# COMPACT_ATOMS: atom_id res chain seq x y z
N VAL A 1 -22.22 -4.68 -13.37
CA VAL A 1 -22.31 -3.28 -13.57
C VAL A 1 -21.37 -2.58 -12.65
N LEU A 2 -21.91 -2.26 -11.53
CA LEU A 2 -21.08 -1.69 -10.51
C LEU A 2 -19.93 -2.60 -10.19
N ASP A 3 -20.17 -3.86 -10.37
CA ASP A 3 -19.18 -4.86 -10.04
C ASP A 3 -17.94 -4.73 -10.87
N THR A 4 -18.09 -4.30 -12.10
CA THR A 4 -16.94 -4.15 -12.97
C THR A 4 -15.95 -3.15 -12.39
N ASN A 5 -16.45 -2.01 -11.95
CA ASN A 5 -15.58 -1.00 -11.38
C ASN A 5 -14.98 -1.48 -10.09
N LYS A 6 -15.78 -2.17 -9.30
CA LYS A 6 -15.26 -2.70 -8.05
C LYS A 6 -14.17 -3.70 -8.30
N HIS A 7 -14.36 -4.53 -9.28
CA HIS A 7 -13.35 -5.52 -9.60
C HIS A 7 -12.06 -4.86 -10.02
N SER A 8 -12.16 -3.86 -10.86
CA SER A 8 -10.99 -3.16 -11.30
C SER A 8 -10.26 -2.52 -10.13
N PHE A 9 -11.01 -1.92 -9.23
CA PHE A 9 -10.45 -1.30 -8.06
C PHE A 9 -9.85 -2.32 -7.13
N LEU A 10 -10.52 -3.45 -6.97
CA LEU A 10 -10.08 -4.48 -6.04
C LEU A 10 -9.12 -5.48 -6.66
N ASP A 11 -8.87 -5.35 -7.95
CA ASP A 11 -8.04 -6.32 -8.65
C ASP A 11 -6.66 -6.41 -8.02
N GLY A 12 -6.08 -5.29 -7.71
CA GLY A 12 -4.82 -5.30 -7.00
C GLY A 12 -5.01 -5.60 -5.53
N GLY A 13 -6.26 -5.56 -5.08
CA GLY A 13 -6.59 -5.85 -3.71
C GLY A 13 -6.41 -4.68 -2.78
N LEU A 14 -7.06 -4.80 -1.65
CA LEU A 14 -6.93 -3.85 -0.55
C LEU A 14 -6.37 -4.61 0.63
N VAL A 15 -5.44 -3.99 1.32
CA VAL A 15 -4.82 -4.61 2.49
C VAL A 15 -4.78 -3.62 3.63
N ARG A 16 -4.73 -4.15 4.83
CA ARG A 16 -4.54 -3.32 6.01
C ARG A 16 -3.05 -3.25 6.31
N ALA A 17 -2.70 -2.43 7.30
CA ALA A 17 -1.29 -2.21 7.61
C ALA A 17 -0.53 -3.50 7.85
N ARG A 18 -1.14 -4.43 8.56
CA ARG A 18 -0.48 -5.70 8.86
C ARG A 18 -0.12 -6.45 7.59
N GLU A 19 -1.09 -6.53 6.69
CA GLU A 19 -0.87 -7.26 5.45
C GLU A 19 0.05 -6.49 4.53
N GLY A 20 -0.10 -5.17 4.50
CA GLY A 20 0.79 -4.34 3.69
C GLY A 20 2.22 -4.46 4.14
N ALA A 21 2.44 -4.47 5.44
CA ALA A 21 3.78 -4.65 5.97
C ALA A 21 4.34 -6.01 5.57
N SER A 22 3.50 -7.03 5.60
CA SER A 22 3.91 -8.37 5.21
C SER A 22 4.32 -8.40 3.74
N ILE A 23 3.55 -7.74 2.89
CA ILE A 23 3.88 -7.66 1.47
C ILE A 23 5.24 -7.00 1.28
N LEU A 24 5.51 -5.95 2.01
CA LEU A 24 6.78 -5.25 1.91
C LEU A 24 7.88 -5.91 2.71
N ARG A 25 7.53 -6.92 3.49
CA ARG A 25 8.49 -7.66 4.31
C ARG A 25 9.14 -6.77 5.36
N VAL A 26 8.35 -5.91 5.97
CA VAL A 26 8.82 -5.05 7.04
C VAL A 26 7.86 -5.19 8.22
N SER A 27 8.25 -4.65 9.36
CA SER A 27 7.38 -4.69 10.52
C SER A 27 6.27 -3.66 10.34
N ARG A 28 5.19 -3.83 11.12
CA ARG A 28 4.11 -2.87 11.09
C ARG A 28 4.60 -1.48 11.48
N ALA A 29 5.49 -1.41 12.46
CA ALA A 29 6.03 -0.13 12.88
C ALA A 29 6.77 0.55 11.75
N THR A 30 7.54 -0.21 10.98
CA THR A 30 8.26 0.34 9.85
C THR A 30 7.30 0.79 8.75
N PHE A 31 6.26 0.01 8.53
CA PHE A 31 5.24 0.36 7.55
C PHE A 31 4.63 1.72 7.89
N TRP A 32 4.25 1.92 9.15
CA TRP A 32 3.67 3.18 9.57
C TRP A 32 4.67 4.32 9.50
N ARG A 33 5.94 4.01 9.73
CA ARG A 33 6.98 5.02 9.57
C ARG A 33 7.05 5.49 8.12
N TYR A 34 6.98 4.56 7.18
CA TYR A 34 6.99 4.92 5.77
C TYR A 34 5.81 5.82 5.41
N VAL A 35 4.65 5.52 5.98
CA VAL A 35 3.49 6.35 5.76
C VAL A 35 3.73 7.75 6.33
N GLY A 36 4.29 7.81 7.51
CA GLY A 36 4.56 9.09 8.15
C GLY A 36 5.59 9.92 7.41
N LEU A 37 6.53 9.26 6.76
CA LEU A 37 7.57 9.96 6.00
C LEU A 37 7.10 10.38 4.61
N GLY A 38 5.90 9.99 4.23
CA GLY A 38 5.38 10.34 2.93
C GLY A 38 5.84 9.40 1.82
N LEU A 39 6.50 8.31 2.17
CA LEU A 39 6.95 7.34 1.19
C LEU A 39 5.80 6.48 0.68
N LEU A 40 4.85 6.21 1.55
CA LEU A 40 3.63 5.49 1.19
C LEU A 40 2.45 6.42 1.37
N PRO A 41 1.39 6.23 0.59
CA PRO A 41 0.19 7.05 0.77
C PRO A 41 -0.44 6.76 2.12
N ARG A 42 -1.26 7.68 2.57
CA ARG A 42 -1.90 7.55 3.87
C ARG A 42 -2.90 6.42 3.95
N GLY A 43 -3.29 5.90 2.82
CA GLY A 43 -4.30 4.88 2.79
C GLY A 43 -5.69 5.48 2.74
N VAL A 44 -6.66 4.62 2.57
CA VAL A 44 -8.06 5.02 2.50
C VAL A 44 -8.70 4.63 3.82
N ARG A 45 -9.27 5.61 4.49
CA ARG A 45 -9.95 5.34 5.75
C ARG A 45 -11.39 4.96 5.47
N LEU A 46 -11.70 3.71 5.67
CA LEU A 46 -13.06 3.22 5.47
C LEU A 46 -13.95 3.59 6.64
N THR A 47 -13.41 3.47 7.84
CA THR A 47 -14.10 3.90 9.06
C THR A 47 -13.04 4.45 9.99
N ALA A 48 -13.48 4.89 11.16
CA ALA A 48 -12.57 5.46 12.14
C ALA A 48 -11.45 4.49 12.53
N ARG A 49 -11.72 3.20 12.39
CA ARG A 49 -10.76 2.19 12.84
C ARG A 49 -10.23 1.32 11.72
N CYS A 50 -10.59 1.63 10.49
CA CYS A 50 -10.21 0.76 9.40
C CYS A 50 -9.62 1.57 8.27
N THR A 51 -8.32 1.45 8.09
CA THR A 51 -7.60 2.08 7.00
C THR A 51 -6.99 0.99 6.15
N VAL A 52 -7.12 1.14 4.84
CA VAL A 52 -6.61 0.15 3.91
C VAL A 52 -5.78 0.84 2.86
N TRP A 53 -4.94 0.07 2.21
CA TRP A 53 -4.09 0.55 1.11
C TRP A 53 -4.34 -0.32 -0.10
N ARG A 54 -4.22 0.27 -1.26
CA ARG A 54 -4.29 -0.52 -2.48
C ARG A 54 -2.96 -1.19 -2.69
N VAL A 55 -2.99 -2.46 -3.05
CA VAL A 55 -1.76 -3.18 -3.32
C VAL A 55 -0.97 -2.49 -4.43
N ALA A 56 -1.67 -1.91 -5.41
CA ALA A 56 -1.00 -1.20 -6.49
C ALA A 56 -0.12 -0.06 -5.96
N ASP A 57 -0.56 0.62 -4.90
CA ASP A 57 0.23 1.70 -4.32
C ASP A 57 1.49 1.16 -3.68
N LEU A 58 1.40 0.01 -3.05
CA LEU A 58 2.57 -0.61 -2.44
C LEU A 58 3.55 -1.06 -3.50
N GLU A 59 3.03 -1.59 -4.59
CA GLU A 59 3.88 -2.03 -5.67
C GLU A 59 4.59 -0.84 -6.32
N ALA A 60 3.89 0.28 -6.44
CA ALA A 60 4.50 1.47 -7.00
C ALA A 60 5.64 1.96 -6.12
N PHE A 61 5.47 1.87 -4.82
CA PHE A 61 6.54 2.25 -3.90
C PHE A 61 7.76 1.37 -4.12
N VAL A 62 7.55 0.06 -4.20
CA VAL A 62 8.65 -0.86 -4.40
C VAL A 62 9.35 -0.59 -5.73
N ALA A 63 8.56 -0.33 -6.77
CA ALA A 63 9.14 -0.06 -8.08
C ALA A 63 10.03 1.17 -8.05
N ARG A 64 9.61 2.22 -7.36
CA ARG A 64 10.42 3.42 -7.25
C ARG A 64 11.71 3.15 -6.50
N GLN A 65 11.63 2.36 -5.44
CA GLN A 65 12.84 2.03 -4.69
C GLN A 65 13.80 1.18 -5.51
N ALA A 66 13.24 0.29 -6.30
CA ALA A 66 14.06 -0.56 -7.16
C ALA A 66 14.82 0.26 -8.18
N GLU A 67 14.16 1.26 -8.75
CA GLU A 67 14.83 2.14 -9.70
C GLU A 67 15.97 2.89 -9.06
N GLN A 68 15.74 3.39 -7.85
CA GLN A 68 16.78 4.12 -7.15
C GLN A 68 17.96 3.21 -6.81
N SER A 69 17.66 1.99 -6.46
CA SER A 69 18.72 1.04 -6.12
C SER A 69 19.56 0.70 -7.33
N GLU A 70 18.94 0.61 -8.49
CA GLU A 70 19.67 0.29 -9.69
C GLU A 70 20.59 1.42 -10.11
N VAL A 71 20.16 2.64 -9.84
CA VAL A 71 20.98 3.79 -10.19
C VAL A 71 22.23 3.83 -9.31
N ALA A 72 22.05 3.46 -8.08
CA ALA A 72 23.18 3.44 -7.17
C ALA A 72 24.12 2.31 -7.54
#